data_171c583f9c46062d21c5dfed9646a706
#
_entry.id   171c583f9c46062d21c5dfed9646a706
#
_cell.length_a   1.000
_cell.length_b   1.000
_cell.length_c   1.000
_cell.angle_alpha   90.00
_cell.angle_beta   90.00
_cell.angle_gamma   90.00
#
_symmetry.space_group_name_H-M   'P 1'
#
loop_
_entity.id
_entity.type
_entity.pdbx_description
1 polymer ?
#
loop_
_entity_poly.entity_id
_entity_poly.type
_entity_poly.pdbx_seq_one_letter_code
_entity_poly.pdbx_strand_id
1 'polypeptide(L)'
;YATLQNGESAILVRDLTENKPLKPIATSDNKTLKLLGFSWFSDDIILARAWLASDFYGTKLDNTRLLRVNVDGTGFEPLFKKRHFKDLPWQPPQQTGIIDWLEDDKDHILVQIPMSNMRSPDVVKVNVKKNTIKIVKKGVAGTRSWMTDEYGEVRIGRTYDRDRSAGTIIFKDFGSTKWRTVWKFKTLGEDSIGVLGFGKDPNKVWFEAYKDGRIAVFSADI
;
A
#
# COMPACT_ATOMS: atom_id res chain seq x y z
N TYR A 1 3.36 13.17 -16.40
CA TYR A 1 2.30 13.96 -15.75
C TYR A 1 2.38 15.39 -16.22
N ALA A 2 1.27 15.94 -16.65
CA ALA A 2 1.17 17.31 -17.10
C ALA A 2 -0.10 17.97 -16.55
N THR A 3 -0.02 19.27 -16.29
CA THR A 3 -1.18 20.13 -16.08
C THR A 3 -1.58 20.71 -17.44
N LEU A 4 -2.84 20.56 -17.81
CA LEU A 4 -3.39 21.07 -19.05
C LEU A 4 -3.80 22.54 -18.90
N GLN A 5 -3.97 23.25 -20.01
CA GLN A 5 -4.30 24.69 -20.00
C GLN A 5 -5.64 25.01 -19.32
N ASN A 6 -6.58 24.07 -19.29
CA ASN A 6 -7.87 24.21 -18.59
C ASN A 6 -7.81 23.90 -17.08
N GLY A 7 -6.61 23.69 -16.52
CA GLY A 7 -6.41 23.33 -15.10
C GLY A 7 -6.63 21.84 -14.79
N GLU A 8 -6.90 21.01 -15.78
CA GLU A 8 -6.93 19.56 -15.65
C GLU A 8 -5.52 18.98 -15.56
N SER A 9 -5.43 17.74 -15.09
CA SER A 9 -4.17 16.99 -15.09
C SER A 9 -4.30 15.74 -15.95
N ALA A 10 -3.19 15.32 -16.56
CA ALA A 10 -3.16 14.13 -17.39
C ALA A 10 -1.90 13.28 -17.13
N ILE A 11 -2.03 11.97 -17.24
CA ILE A 11 -0.92 11.05 -17.45
C ILE A 11 -0.73 10.94 -18.95
N LEU A 12 0.46 11.28 -19.43
CA LEU A 12 0.82 11.21 -20.83
C LEU A 12 1.84 10.10 -21.04
N VAL A 13 1.67 9.34 -22.11
CA VAL A 13 2.61 8.31 -22.55
C VAL A 13 3.09 8.62 -23.95
N ARG A 14 4.36 8.34 -24.20
CA ARG A 14 4.99 8.44 -25.51
C ARG A 14 5.74 7.18 -25.82
N ASP A 15 5.50 6.62 -26.99
CA ASP A 15 6.36 5.59 -27.55
C ASP A 15 7.62 6.28 -28.16
N LEU A 16 8.76 5.97 -27.60
CA LEU A 16 10.03 6.53 -28.05
C LEU A 16 10.58 5.85 -29.31
N THR A 17 10.12 4.65 -29.62
CA THR A 17 10.59 3.87 -30.78
C THR A 17 9.96 4.36 -32.08
N GLU A 18 8.72 4.82 -32.04
CA GLU A 18 7.92 5.22 -33.20
C GLU A 18 7.79 6.74 -33.39
N ASN A 19 8.47 7.53 -32.54
CA ASN A 19 8.38 9.01 -32.55
C ASN A 19 6.95 9.57 -32.56
N LYS A 20 6.00 8.81 -31.96
CA LYS A 20 4.61 9.21 -31.85
C LYS A 20 4.44 10.40 -30.89
N PRO A 21 3.41 11.24 -31.10
CA PRO A 21 3.12 12.33 -30.17
C PRO A 21 2.72 11.77 -28.79
N LEU A 22 2.87 12.61 -27.76
CA LEU A 22 2.36 12.33 -26.43
C LEU A 22 0.84 12.06 -26.48
N LYS A 23 0.43 10.95 -25.87
CA LYS A 23 -0.97 10.54 -25.78
C LYS A 23 -1.45 10.62 -24.34
N PRO A 24 -2.54 11.31 -24.03
CA PRO A 24 -3.17 11.23 -22.72
C PRO A 24 -3.85 9.86 -22.56
N ILE A 25 -3.52 9.16 -21.49
CA ILE A 25 -4.11 7.85 -21.16
C ILE A 25 -5.06 7.92 -19.96
N ALA A 26 -4.93 8.95 -19.14
CA ALA A 26 -5.83 9.26 -18.03
C ALA A 26 -5.88 10.76 -17.80
N THR A 27 -7.05 11.29 -17.51
CA THR A 27 -7.27 12.70 -17.20
C THR A 27 -7.99 12.88 -15.87
N SER A 28 -7.89 14.05 -15.30
CA SER A 28 -8.45 14.41 -14.00
C SER A 28 -8.87 15.87 -14.02
N ASP A 29 -10.07 16.15 -13.55
CA ASP A 29 -10.63 17.49 -13.38
C ASP A 29 -10.04 18.27 -12.19
N ASN A 30 -9.22 17.61 -11.37
CA ASN A 30 -8.65 18.11 -10.12
C ASN A 30 -9.69 18.60 -9.09
N LYS A 31 -10.96 18.29 -9.29
CA LYS A 31 -12.09 18.64 -8.41
C LYS A 31 -12.77 17.42 -7.83
N THR A 32 -13.25 16.53 -8.69
CA THR A 32 -13.91 15.27 -8.28
C THR A 32 -12.95 14.11 -8.21
N LEU A 33 -11.95 14.08 -9.09
CA LEU A 33 -10.84 13.16 -9.10
C LEU A 33 -9.54 13.96 -9.22
N LYS A 34 -8.54 13.66 -8.38
CA LYS A 34 -7.20 14.23 -8.46
C LYS A 34 -6.17 13.11 -8.53
N LEU A 35 -5.37 13.12 -9.59
CA LEU A 35 -4.24 12.20 -9.70
C LEU A 35 -3.13 12.61 -8.72
N LEU A 36 -2.70 11.70 -7.87
CA LEU A 36 -1.68 11.92 -6.84
C LEU A 36 -0.29 11.45 -7.28
N GLY A 37 -0.25 10.51 -8.23
CA GLY A 37 0.97 9.93 -8.76
C GLY A 37 0.67 8.65 -9.50
N PHE A 38 1.70 8.10 -10.15
CA PHE A 38 1.59 6.85 -10.89
C PHE A 38 2.92 6.10 -10.88
N SER A 39 2.84 4.82 -11.21
CA SER A 39 4.00 3.93 -11.38
C SER A 39 3.73 2.95 -12.51
N TRP A 40 4.76 2.58 -13.24
CA TRP A 40 4.68 1.46 -14.16
C TRP A 40 4.49 0.16 -13.38
N PHE A 41 3.54 -0.65 -13.80
CA PHE A 41 3.37 -2.01 -13.29
C PHE A 41 3.97 -3.01 -14.28
N SER A 42 3.77 -2.80 -15.55
CA SER A 42 4.35 -3.57 -16.66
C SER A 42 4.50 -2.65 -17.88
N ASP A 43 5.02 -3.18 -18.99
CA ASP A 43 5.15 -2.43 -20.24
C ASP A 43 3.79 -1.93 -20.77
N ASP A 44 2.69 -2.58 -20.38
CA ASP A 44 1.34 -2.28 -20.88
C ASP A 44 0.43 -1.60 -19.85
N ILE A 45 0.79 -1.58 -18.56
CA ILE A 45 -0.10 -1.15 -17.48
C ILE A 45 0.59 -0.16 -16.55
N ILE A 46 -0.11 0.92 -16.27
CA ILE A 46 0.24 1.91 -15.26
C ILE A 46 -0.75 1.80 -14.09
N LEU A 47 -0.24 1.85 -12.87
CA LEU A 47 -1.04 2.04 -11.65
C LEU A 47 -0.98 3.50 -11.24
N ALA A 48 -2.13 4.14 -11.16
CA ALA A 48 -2.28 5.52 -10.71
C ALA A 48 -2.91 5.57 -9.32
N ARG A 49 -2.38 6.42 -8.46
CA ARG A 49 -2.99 6.78 -7.19
C ARG A 49 -3.84 8.02 -7.41
N ALA A 50 -5.09 7.96 -7.00
CA ALA A 50 -6.01 9.07 -7.12
C ALA A 50 -6.69 9.37 -5.79
N TRP A 51 -6.97 10.64 -5.56
CA TRP A 51 -7.90 11.11 -4.56
C TRP A 51 -9.25 11.36 -5.22
N LEU A 52 -10.34 10.96 -4.54
CA LEU A 52 -11.70 11.19 -4.97
C LEU A 52 -12.42 12.05 -3.93
N ALA A 53 -13.06 13.10 -4.39
CA ALA A 53 -13.97 13.86 -3.56
C ALA A 53 -15.15 12.96 -3.15
N SER A 54 -15.43 12.89 -1.88
CA SER A 54 -16.64 12.27 -1.36
C SER A 54 -17.18 13.07 -0.19
N ASP A 55 -18.47 13.03 -0.04
CA ASP A 55 -19.18 13.60 1.07
C ASP A 55 -19.89 12.47 1.83
N PHE A 56 -19.71 12.43 3.14
CA PHE A 56 -20.40 11.51 4.02
C PHE A 56 -21.11 12.33 5.10
N TYR A 57 -22.42 12.51 4.92
CA TYR A 57 -23.25 13.33 5.81
C TYR A 57 -22.69 14.75 6.05
N GLY A 58 -22.28 15.45 4.98
CA GLY A 58 -21.72 16.79 5.06
C GLY A 58 -20.23 16.85 5.47
N THR A 59 -19.60 15.69 5.75
CA THR A 59 -18.18 15.62 6.06
C THR A 59 -17.42 15.21 4.80
N LYS A 60 -16.48 16.05 4.36
CA LYS A 60 -15.58 15.69 3.27
C LYS A 60 -14.61 14.61 3.74
N LEU A 61 -14.61 13.49 3.04
CA LEU A 61 -13.69 12.38 3.31
C LEU A 61 -12.60 12.33 2.26
N ASP A 62 -11.37 12.14 2.71
CA ASP A 62 -10.23 11.86 1.86
C ASP A 62 -10.26 10.40 1.42
N ASN A 63 -10.82 10.15 0.25
CA ASN A 63 -10.82 8.83 -0.35
C ASN A 63 -9.69 8.69 -1.35
N THR A 64 -8.84 7.70 -1.16
CA THR A 64 -7.80 7.35 -2.14
C THR A 64 -8.13 6.03 -2.83
N ARG A 65 -7.79 5.96 -4.12
CA ARG A 65 -8.01 4.78 -4.96
C ARG A 65 -6.75 4.45 -5.72
N LEU A 66 -6.51 3.16 -5.87
CA LEU A 66 -5.53 2.63 -6.79
C LEU A 66 -6.27 2.28 -8.09
N LEU A 67 -5.90 2.97 -9.15
CA LEU A 67 -6.50 2.81 -10.48
C LEU A 67 -5.49 2.11 -11.39
N ARG A 68 -5.96 1.24 -12.27
CA ARG A 68 -5.17 0.75 -13.39
C ARG A 68 -5.57 1.48 -14.67
N VAL A 69 -4.64 1.62 -15.58
CA VAL A 69 -4.87 2.10 -16.94
C VAL A 69 -3.86 1.44 -17.87
N ASN A 70 -4.32 1.02 -19.04
CA ASN A 70 -3.44 0.51 -20.08
C ASN A 70 -2.76 1.67 -20.81
N VAL A 71 -1.58 1.44 -21.36
CA VAL A 71 -0.83 2.47 -22.12
C VAL A 71 -1.54 2.96 -23.37
N ASP A 72 -2.53 2.21 -23.87
CA ASP A 72 -3.41 2.64 -24.95
C ASP A 72 -4.56 3.57 -24.48
N GLY A 73 -4.68 3.79 -23.17
CA GLY A 73 -5.72 4.60 -22.52
C GLY A 73 -7.00 3.83 -22.20
N THR A 74 -7.06 2.52 -22.49
CA THR A 74 -8.18 1.68 -22.09
C THR A 74 -8.04 1.20 -20.65
N GLY A 75 -9.12 0.62 -20.08
CA GLY A 75 -9.05 -0.02 -18.77
C GLY A 75 -8.81 0.91 -17.59
N PHE A 76 -9.14 2.21 -17.73
CA PHE A 76 -9.05 3.15 -16.60
C PHE A 76 -10.13 2.84 -15.56
N GLU A 77 -9.77 2.04 -14.57
CA GLU A 77 -10.70 1.53 -13.57
C GLU A 77 -10.03 1.29 -12.21
N PRO A 78 -10.81 1.33 -11.09
CA PRO A 78 -10.25 1.01 -9.79
C PRO A 78 -9.92 -0.49 -9.68
N LEU A 79 -8.78 -0.80 -9.05
CA LEU A 79 -8.39 -2.17 -8.70
C LEU A 79 -9.34 -2.77 -7.66
N PHE A 80 -9.82 -1.95 -6.73
CA PHE A 80 -10.77 -2.39 -5.71
C PHE A 80 -12.18 -1.90 -6.07
N LYS A 81 -13.05 -2.85 -6.42
CA LYS A 81 -14.46 -2.59 -6.79
C LYS A 81 -15.37 -2.87 -5.59
N LYS A 82 -16.56 -2.28 -5.57
CA LYS A 82 -17.56 -2.45 -4.50
C LYS A 82 -17.80 -3.93 -4.15
N ARG A 83 -17.81 -4.83 -5.14
CA ARG A 83 -18.00 -6.27 -4.95
C ARG A 83 -16.95 -6.92 -4.04
N HIS A 84 -15.75 -6.34 -3.93
CA HIS A 84 -14.67 -6.86 -3.08
C HIS A 84 -14.89 -6.56 -1.59
N PHE A 85 -15.77 -5.62 -1.26
CA PHE A 85 -16.06 -5.16 0.10
C PHE A 85 -17.48 -5.52 0.56
N LYS A 86 -18.06 -6.58 -0.01
CA LYS A 86 -19.46 -6.97 0.28
C LYS A 86 -19.73 -7.28 1.77
N ASP A 87 -18.70 -7.71 2.48
CA ASP A 87 -18.77 -8.08 3.89
C ASP A 87 -18.46 -6.90 4.84
N LEU A 88 -18.20 -5.71 4.28
CA LEU A 88 -17.97 -4.48 5.04
C LEU A 88 -19.17 -3.53 4.91
N PRO A 89 -19.46 -2.72 5.95
CA PRO A 89 -20.55 -1.76 5.90
C PRO A 89 -20.36 -0.67 4.83
N TRP A 90 -19.11 -0.36 4.47
CA TRP A 90 -18.75 0.56 3.40
C TRP A 90 -17.35 0.26 2.86
N GLN A 91 -17.01 0.85 1.72
CA GLN A 91 -15.66 0.71 1.15
C GLN A 91 -14.65 1.48 2.02
N PRO A 92 -13.47 0.89 2.30
CA PRO A 92 -12.40 1.59 2.97
C PRO A 92 -12.03 2.89 2.24
N PRO A 93 -11.87 4.02 2.94
CA PRO A 93 -11.50 5.27 2.31
C PRO A 93 -10.10 5.22 1.69
N GLN A 94 -9.15 4.56 2.34
CA GLN A 94 -7.76 4.44 1.88
C GLN A 94 -7.54 3.11 1.16
N GLN A 95 -7.24 3.15 -0.15
CA GLN A 95 -7.09 1.94 -0.98
C GLN A 95 -5.78 1.95 -1.80
N THR A 96 -4.75 2.65 -1.34
CA THR A 96 -3.48 2.82 -2.09
C THR A 96 -2.27 2.21 -1.39
N GLY A 97 -2.48 1.39 -0.36
CA GLY A 97 -1.41 0.85 0.48
C GLY A 97 -0.66 -0.32 -0.15
N ILE A 98 0.02 -0.12 -1.30
CA ILE A 98 0.95 -1.12 -1.85
C ILE A 98 2.07 -1.30 -0.85
N ILE A 99 2.32 -2.54 -0.43
CA ILE A 99 3.41 -2.91 0.46
C ILE A 99 4.50 -3.70 -0.25
N ASP A 100 4.19 -4.26 -1.43
CA ASP A 100 5.16 -5.00 -2.23
C ASP A 100 4.73 -5.04 -3.70
N TRP A 101 5.69 -4.89 -4.60
CA TRP A 101 5.49 -4.97 -6.05
C TRP A 101 5.71 -6.37 -6.60
N LEU A 102 6.21 -7.31 -5.77
CA LEU A 102 6.47 -8.71 -6.12
C LEU A 102 7.31 -8.83 -7.40
N GLU A 103 8.58 -8.41 -7.35
CA GLU A 103 9.47 -8.32 -8.52
C GLU A 103 9.53 -9.61 -9.34
N ASP A 104 9.43 -10.77 -8.68
CA ASP A 104 9.41 -12.10 -9.31
C ASP A 104 8.03 -12.54 -9.82
N ASP A 105 6.95 -11.82 -9.47
CA ASP A 105 5.58 -12.13 -9.87
C ASP A 105 4.96 -10.96 -10.64
N LYS A 106 5.23 -10.93 -11.93
CA LYS A 106 4.86 -9.82 -12.83
C LYS A 106 3.36 -9.62 -13.06
N ASP A 107 2.51 -10.42 -12.44
CA ASP A 107 1.06 -10.28 -12.53
C ASP A 107 0.41 -9.71 -11.27
N HIS A 108 1.14 -9.67 -10.15
CA HIS A 108 0.56 -9.36 -8.86
C HIS A 108 1.32 -8.25 -8.11
N ILE A 109 0.60 -7.64 -7.16
CA ILE A 109 1.14 -6.78 -6.10
C ILE A 109 0.53 -7.22 -4.76
N LEU A 110 1.17 -6.83 -3.65
CA LEU A 110 0.58 -6.92 -2.33
C LEU A 110 0.10 -5.56 -1.85
N VAL A 111 -1.13 -5.51 -1.40
CA VAL A 111 -1.76 -4.28 -0.89
C VAL A 111 -2.31 -4.53 0.51
N GLN A 112 -1.98 -3.66 1.45
CA GLN A 112 -2.65 -3.67 2.73
C GLN A 112 -3.93 -2.83 2.69
N ILE A 113 -5.04 -3.45 3.02
CA ILE A 113 -6.37 -2.82 2.95
C ILE A 113 -7.34 -3.56 3.86
N PRO A 114 -8.25 -2.87 4.59
CA PRO A 114 -9.32 -3.53 5.32
C PRO A 114 -10.24 -4.34 4.39
N MET A 115 -10.33 -5.65 4.60
CA MET A 115 -11.21 -6.55 3.85
C MET A 115 -12.11 -7.37 4.77
N SER A 116 -11.59 -7.74 5.95
CA SER A 116 -12.32 -8.54 6.93
C SER A 116 -12.97 -7.67 8.01
N ASN A 117 -12.36 -6.54 8.35
CA ASN A 117 -12.90 -5.55 9.28
C ASN A 117 -12.25 -4.19 9.03
N MET A 118 -12.95 -3.10 9.42
CA MET A 118 -12.49 -1.72 9.17
C MET A 118 -11.32 -1.26 10.05
N ARG A 119 -10.98 -2.01 11.11
CA ARG A 119 -10.03 -1.55 12.14
C ARG A 119 -8.59 -2.01 11.90
N SER A 120 -8.42 -3.07 11.12
CA SER A 120 -7.10 -3.67 10.88
C SER A 120 -6.97 -4.08 9.43
N PRO A 121 -5.94 -3.61 8.71
CA PRO A 121 -5.76 -3.97 7.32
C PRO A 121 -5.38 -5.46 7.21
N ASP A 122 -6.01 -6.12 6.26
CA ASP A 122 -5.54 -7.39 5.70
C ASP A 122 -4.45 -7.11 4.67
N VAL A 123 -3.69 -8.13 4.29
CA VAL A 123 -2.87 -8.09 3.08
C VAL A 123 -3.54 -8.92 2.00
N VAL A 124 -3.74 -8.29 0.85
CA VAL A 124 -4.31 -8.93 -0.32
C VAL A 124 -3.29 -9.01 -1.45
N LYS A 125 -3.23 -10.15 -2.10
CA LYS A 125 -2.53 -10.33 -3.37
C LYS A 125 -3.49 -9.98 -4.48
N VAL A 126 -3.15 -8.98 -5.26
CA VAL A 126 -3.99 -8.43 -6.33
C VAL A 126 -3.37 -8.82 -7.66
N ASN A 127 -4.10 -9.59 -8.48
CA ASN A 127 -3.74 -9.76 -9.88
C ASN A 127 -4.17 -8.51 -10.65
N VAL A 128 -3.21 -7.71 -11.08
CA VAL A 128 -3.46 -6.42 -11.73
C VAL A 128 -4.08 -6.58 -13.11
N LYS A 129 -3.67 -7.61 -13.85
CA LYS A 129 -4.19 -7.87 -15.21
C LYS A 129 -5.64 -8.35 -15.19
N LYS A 130 -5.96 -9.31 -14.30
CA LYS A 130 -7.29 -9.95 -14.21
C LYS A 130 -8.24 -9.21 -13.27
N ASN A 131 -7.73 -8.25 -12.50
CA ASN A 131 -8.47 -7.52 -11.46
C ASN A 131 -9.17 -8.49 -10.47
N THR A 132 -8.41 -9.48 -9.99
CA THR A 132 -8.82 -10.44 -8.96
C THR A 132 -7.99 -10.26 -7.71
N ILE A 133 -8.56 -10.58 -6.55
CA ILE A 133 -7.90 -10.42 -5.25
C ILE A 133 -7.98 -11.71 -4.44
N LYS A 134 -6.96 -11.93 -3.62
CA LYS A 134 -6.91 -13.02 -2.63
C LYS A 134 -6.33 -12.50 -1.33
N ILE A 135 -7.00 -12.69 -0.21
CA ILE A 135 -6.43 -12.37 1.11
C ILE A 135 -5.33 -13.38 1.40
N VAL A 136 -4.12 -12.91 1.62
CA VAL A 136 -2.94 -13.72 1.97
C VAL A 136 -2.59 -13.63 3.45
N LYS A 137 -2.97 -12.54 4.11
CA LYS A 137 -2.83 -12.36 5.56
C LYS A 137 -4.01 -11.57 6.10
N LYS A 138 -4.75 -12.17 7.04
CA LYS A 138 -5.81 -11.44 7.74
C LYS A 138 -5.22 -10.51 8.79
N GLY A 139 -5.80 -9.32 8.90
CA GLY A 139 -5.48 -8.37 9.94
C GLY A 139 -5.76 -8.94 11.34
N VAL A 140 -4.85 -8.72 12.26
CA VAL A 140 -5.07 -8.99 13.69
C VAL A 140 -5.44 -7.71 14.41
N ALA A 141 -6.14 -7.83 15.53
CA ALA A 141 -6.62 -6.67 16.28
C ALA A 141 -5.48 -5.67 16.58
N GLY A 142 -5.71 -4.40 16.25
CA GLY A 142 -4.74 -3.33 16.45
C GLY A 142 -3.66 -3.20 15.37
N THR A 143 -3.56 -4.13 14.41
CA THR A 143 -2.57 -3.99 13.32
C THR A 143 -2.80 -2.70 12.54
N ARG A 144 -1.72 -1.98 12.28
CA ARG A 144 -1.69 -0.73 11.52
C ARG A 144 -0.97 -0.87 10.19
N SER A 145 0.08 -1.69 10.15
CA SER A 145 0.85 -1.91 8.93
C SER A 145 1.45 -3.31 8.91
N TRP A 146 1.71 -3.75 7.69
CA TRP A 146 2.40 -4.99 7.36
C TRP A 146 3.64 -4.68 6.55
N MET A 147 4.62 -5.56 6.61
CA MET A 147 5.84 -5.50 5.82
C MET A 147 6.21 -6.89 5.34
N THR A 148 6.74 -6.95 4.13
CA THR A 148 7.23 -8.16 3.47
C THR A 148 8.75 -8.26 3.57
N ASP A 149 9.27 -9.46 3.35
CA ASP A 149 10.68 -9.66 3.04
C ASP A 149 10.94 -9.52 1.53
N GLU A 150 12.17 -9.75 1.08
CA GLU A 150 12.57 -9.67 -0.33
C GLU A 150 11.89 -10.73 -1.24
N TYR A 151 11.31 -11.77 -0.63
CA TYR A 151 10.56 -12.82 -1.36
C TYR A 151 9.06 -12.54 -1.45
N GLY A 152 8.61 -11.37 -1.00
CA GLY A 152 7.20 -11.01 -0.96
C GLY A 152 6.40 -11.74 0.12
N GLU A 153 7.04 -12.35 1.10
CA GLU A 153 6.36 -12.99 2.20
C GLU A 153 6.05 -11.98 3.32
N VAL A 154 4.78 -11.90 3.75
CA VAL A 154 4.38 -11.02 4.85
C VAL A 154 4.95 -11.57 6.15
N ARG A 155 5.91 -10.88 6.76
CA ARG A 155 6.64 -11.36 7.93
C ARG A 155 6.63 -10.44 9.14
N ILE A 156 6.34 -9.17 8.95
CA ILE A 156 6.26 -8.19 10.05
C ILE A 156 4.89 -7.56 10.09
N GLY A 157 4.32 -7.43 11.28
CA GLY A 157 3.13 -6.64 11.56
C GLY A 157 3.39 -5.66 12.69
N ARG A 158 2.99 -4.40 12.50
CA ARG A 158 3.00 -3.40 13.56
C ARG A 158 1.58 -3.23 14.09
N THR A 159 1.41 -3.43 15.38
CA THR A 159 0.14 -3.18 16.07
C THR A 159 0.22 -1.93 16.93
N TYR A 160 -0.93 -1.36 17.22
CA TYR A 160 -1.06 -0.21 18.11
C TYR A 160 -2.29 -0.34 18.99
N ASP A 161 -2.09 -0.21 20.27
CA ASP A 161 -3.13 -0.11 21.29
C ASP A 161 -3.24 1.35 21.73
N ARG A 162 -4.36 1.99 21.34
CA ARG A 162 -4.60 3.42 21.64
C ARG A 162 -4.73 3.66 23.14
N ASP A 163 -5.43 2.78 23.85
CA ASP A 163 -5.76 2.96 25.27
C ASP A 163 -4.52 2.90 26.16
N ARG A 164 -3.53 2.12 25.73
CA ARG A 164 -2.24 1.97 26.43
C ARG A 164 -1.12 2.81 25.86
N SER A 165 -1.37 3.55 24.76
CA SER A 165 -0.34 4.26 24.00
C SER A 165 0.88 3.37 23.72
N ALA A 166 0.63 2.10 23.39
CA ALA A 166 1.64 1.07 23.22
C ALA A 166 1.60 0.48 21.83
N GLY A 167 2.77 0.17 21.31
CA GLY A 167 2.94 -0.57 20.05
C GLY A 167 3.57 -1.93 20.29
N THR A 168 3.32 -2.83 19.35
CA THR A 168 3.92 -4.17 19.35
C THR A 168 4.36 -4.51 17.93
N ILE A 169 5.55 -5.06 17.79
CA ILE A 169 6.02 -5.66 16.54
C ILE A 169 5.84 -7.17 16.66
N ILE A 170 5.02 -7.71 15.79
CA ILE A 170 4.87 -9.16 15.61
C ILE A 170 5.67 -9.60 14.40
N PHE A 171 6.22 -10.78 14.48
CA PHE A 171 7.15 -11.32 13.51
C PHE A 171 6.83 -12.78 13.19
N LYS A 172 7.14 -13.17 11.95
CA LYS A 172 7.06 -14.56 11.50
C LYS A 172 8.43 -14.97 10.96
N ASP A 173 9.01 -16.03 11.51
CA ASP A 173 10.29 -16.56 11.04
C ASP A 173 10.18 -17.06 9.60
N PHE A 174 11.29 -17.00 8.86
CA PHE A 174 11.33 -17.46 7.46
C PHE A 174 10.92 -18.94 7.36
N GLY A 175 10.02 -19.22 6.41
CA GLY A 175 9.46 -20.56 6.22
C GLY A 175 8.49 -21.03 7.32
N SER A 176 8.20 -20.20 8.33
CA SER A 176 7.28 -20.54 9.43
C SER A 176 5.86 -20.04 9.14
N THR A 177 4.88 -20.64 9.80
CA THR A 177 3.50 -20.13 9.84
C THR A 177 3.16 -19.46 11.17
N LYS A 178 4.06 -19.58 12.17
CA LYS A 178 3.82 -19.08 13.53
C LYS A 178 4.26 -17.62 13.67
N TRP A 179 3.42 -16.83 14.32
CA TRP A 179 3.70 -15.43 14.64
C TRP A 179 4.07 -15.30 16.11
N ARG A 180 5.06 -14.47 16.40
CA ARG A 180 5.50 -14.15 17.77
C ARG A 180 5.68 -12.66 17.95
N THR A 181 5.56 -12.17 19.18
CA THR A 181 5.90 -10.80 19.54
C THR A 181 7.40 -10.69 19.72
N VAL A 182 8.02 -9.71 19.04
CA VAL A 182 9.47 -9.43 19.14
C VAL A 182 9.72 -8.23 20.04
N TRP A 183 8.98 -7.14 19.81
CA TRP A 183 9.12 -5.91 20.58
C TRP A 183 7.78 -5.40 21.07
N LYS A 184 7.82 -4.82 22.27
CA LYS A 184 6.74 -3.99 22.82
C LYS A 184 7.34 -2.66 23.21
N PHE A 185 6.68 -1.56 22.86
CA PHE A 185 7.19 -0.22 23.09
C PHE A 185 6.05 0.76 23.40
N LYS A 186 6.38 1.82 24.11
CA LYS A 186 5.48 2.98 24.27
C LYS A 186 5.63 3.89 23.04
N THR A 187 4.51 4.44 22.56
CA THR A 187 4.52 5.25 21.31
C THR A 187 5.07 6.65 21.48
N LEU A 188 5.12 7.12 22.72
CA LEU A 188 5.70 8.42 23.09
C LEU A 188 6.81 8.14 24.10
N GLY A 189 8.04 8.06 23.64
CA GLY A 189 9.21 7.84 24.49
C GLY A 189 10.39 7.22 23.75
N GLU A 190 11.50 7.09 24.46
CA GLU A 190 12.76 6.54 23.94
C GLU A 190 12.68 5.04 23.60
N ASP A 191 11.63 4.36 24.06
CA ASP A 191 11.38 2.94 23.75
C ASP A 191 10.78 2.72 22.34
N SER A 192 10.51 3.79 21.57
CA SER A 192 9.92 3.66 20.23
C SER A 192 10.87 2.98 19.28
N ILE A 193 10.34 1.97 18.55
CA ILE A 193 11.08 1.23 17.53
C ILE A 193 10.37 1.38 16.19
N GLY A 194 11.12 1.78 15.16
CA GLY A 194 10.69 1.83 13.78
C GLY A 194 11.38 0.73 12.97
N VAL A 195 10.62 -0.26 12.47
CA VAL A 195 11.19 -1.29 11.60
C VAL A 195 11.38 -0.70 10.21
N LEU A 196 12.59 -0.82 9.67
CA LEU A 196 12.99 -0.31 8.35
C LEU A 196 12.82 -1.37 7.25
N GLY A 197 13.07 -2.64 7.57
CA GLY A 197 12.94 -3.74 6.62
C GLY A 197 13.88 -4.89 6.89
N PHE A 198 13.84 -5.86 5.99
CA PHE A 198 14.79 -6.97 5.98
C PHE A 198 16.08 -6.58 5.26
N GLY A 199 17.19 -7.24 5.62
CA GLY A 199 18.40 -7.24 4.82
C GLY A 199 18.37 -8.34 3.77
N LYS A 200 19.48 -8.54 3.06
CA LYS A 200 19.68 -9.69 2.17
C LYS A 200 19.58 -11.04 2.89
N ASP A 201 19.91 -11.08 4.17
CA ASP A 201 19.65 -12.23 5.03
C ASP A 201 18.21 -12.15 5.52
N PRO A 202 17.34 -13.12 5.17
CA PRO A 202 15.93 -13.12 5.58
C PRO A 202 15.72 -13.23 7.09
N ASN A 203 16.77 -13.56 7.86
CA ASN A 203 16.73 -13.57 9.33
C ASN A 203 17.27 -12.30 9.96
N LYS A 204 17.70 -11.33 9.16
CA LYS A 204 18.21 -10.05 9.65
C LYS A 204 17.24 -8.91 9.37
N VAL A 205 16.83 -8.21 10.42
CA VAL A 205 15.93 -7.04 10.35
C VAL A 205 16.70 -5.79 10.74
N TRP A 206 16.49 -4.72 9.96
CA TRP A 206 16.96 -3.38 10.26
C TRP A 206 15.85 -2.57 10.91
N PHE A 207 16.23 -1.82 11.94
CA PHE A 207 15.29 -0.97 12.69
C PHE A 207 15.98 0.28 13.20
N GLU A 208 15.19 1.31 13.44
CA GLU A 208 15.62 2.53 14.13
C GLU A 208 15.11 2.52 15.57
N ALA A 209 15.94 3.00 16.48
CA ALA A 209 15.61 3.17 17.88
C ALA A 209 16.40 4.34 18.48
N TYR A 210 15.96 4.85 19.61
CA TYR A 210 16.73 5.84 20.37
C TYR A 210 17.93 5.19 21.06
N LYS A 211 19.07 5.86 20.95
CA LYS A 211 20.29 5.57 21.72
C LYS A 211 20.96 6.87 22.09
N ASP A 212 21.18 7.10 23.36
CA ASP A 212 21.86 8.30 23.89
C ASP A 212 21.23 9.60 23.38
N GLY A 213 19.87 9.68 23.37
CA GLY A 213 19.10 10.85 22.93
C GLY A 213 19.06 11.07 21.42
N ARG A 214 19.51 10.11 20.60
CA ARG A 214 19.53 10.20 19.13
C ARG A 214 18.89 8.96 18.50
N ILE A 215 18.29 9.14 17.34
CA ILE A 215 17.84 8.02 16.52
C ILE A 215 19.07 7.37 15.87
N ALA A 216 19.22 6.09 16.05
CA ALA A 216 20.26 5.28 15.43
C ALA A 216 19.66 4.06 14.74
N VAL A 217 20.36 3.55 13.72
CA VAL A 217 19.96 2.36 12.97
C VAL A 217 20.71 1.14 13.53
N PHE A 218 19.96 0.08 13.74
CA PHE A 218 20.44 -1.19 14.26
C PHE A 218 20.03 -2.33 13.35
N SER A 219 20.70 -3.48 13.51
CA SER A 219 20.22 -4.74 12.96
C SER A 219 20.12 -5.78 14.06
N ALA A 220 19.18 -6.69 13.92
CA ALA A 220 19.03 -7.84 14.79
C ALA A 220 18.78 -9.10 13.98
N ASP A 221 19.34 -10.21 14.43
CA ASP A 221 18.98 -11.54 13.96
C ASP A 221 17.71 -11.98 14.69
N ILE A 222 16.74 -12.50 13.94
CA ILE A 222 15.40 -12.81 14.43
C ILE A 222 14.92 -14.19 13.98
#